data_55eadada64497dd0d67da68fee48a8b9
#
_entry.id   55eadada64497dd0d67da68fee48a8b9
#
_cell.length_a   1.000
_cell.length_b   1.000
_cell.length_c   1.000
_cell.angle_alpha   90.00
_cell.angle_beta   90.00
_cell.angle_gamma   90.00
#
_symmetry.space_group_name_H-M   'P 1'
#
loop_
_entity.id
_entity.type
_entity.pdbx_description
1 polymer ?
#
loop_
_entity_poly.entity_id
_entity_poly.type
_entity_poly.pdbx_seq_one_letter_code
_entity_poly.pdbx_strand_id
1 'polypeptide(L)'
;MKRTAWFLMSTGLVGLAVVFYFSYGDPTVAQAKSLPGTASLSGTVDSAAPFKAAQVFIRNKGKRMLYMVYTSEGKYQAVNLFPGDYEVSVRTWGLESDVQKLTLSAGQNGRANLSLKDTTNDPTRRQNLEYVSYEAAYPPGPGRAIAERTCIVCHGQNFLLSKRMNEAQWNAALDMMRGKGAAAGGLMILEKDMSDQDRDVLLHYLVENYGPDSKPRAVRVDNRLAVDEKVLSKAMYIEYYLQPDPPGQGVHDPQYANAGEYGAGRRVGQDPRFDTAGNVWLIDRGTPNRLVRLDPRTGEMKDYLTPRPTAGLHDLDIDQKTGIVWVPENEGIPASHMKLLAFNPKTEKWEQEYHLDPQDLLDVPLKHAQSLAIDSKGNVFVGMILGDGLSKWDRETRKVTTFPIPPAITDGHGSLPYGVIADKNDNIWIALARRGKILKFDPKTSQFAEYVAPTNPSFIRRLNVDSKNNIWFPIFSSGELVRLDQATGKMTPWKIPAQFSAPYDVQEYDGKIWIADAGQESTLIQFDPQTEKFVFFQSPQPNADKPKLQITHEGAIWYSPRSSRDYPGFGVLYPDMDKMTTFAARY
;
A
#
# COMPACT_ATOMS: atom_id res chain seq x y z
N MET A 1 4.56 23.86 -66.82
CA MET A 1 5.17 24.06 -68.16
C MET A 1 5.92 22.79 -68.53
N LYS A 2 5.40 22.15 -69.63
CA LYS A 2 6.10 21.48 -70.75
C LYS A 2 7.06 20.31 -70.34
N ARG A 3 7.08 19.13 -70.95
CA ARG A 3 6.45 18.63 -72.21
C ARG A 3 6.64 17.10 -72.24
N THR A 4 5.67 16.47 -72.82
CA THR A 4 5.55 15.11 -73.33
C THR A 4 6.62 14.72 -74.36
N ALA A 5 7.02 13.41 -74.37
CA ALA A 5 7.39 12.74 -75.63
C ALA A 5 7.02 11.24 -75.52
N TRP A 6 6.24 10.83 -76.53
CA TRP A 6 5.84 9.45 -76.81
C TRP A 6 6.90 8.75 -77.66
N PHE A 7 7.11 7.45 -77.40
CA PHE A 7 7.54 6.52 -78.43
C PHE A 7 6.84 5.17 -78.23
N LEU A 8 6.08 4.80 -79.28
CA LEU A 8 5.48 3.50 -79.46
C LEU A 8 6.51 2.55 -80.11
N MET A 9 6.64 1.33 -79.59
CA MET A 9 6.95 0.17 -80.41
C MET A 9 6.32 -1.10 -79.84
N SER A 10 5.50 -1.73 -80.62
CA SER A 10 4.79 -2.95 -80.40
C SER A 10 5.71 -4.15 -80.62
N THR A 11 5.77 -5.08 -79.70
CA THR A 11 5.93 -6.53 -79.99
C THR A 11 5.33 -7.33 -78.86
N GLY A 12 4.43 -8.25 -79.18
CA GLY A 12 3.69 -9.03 -78.24
C GLY A 12 4.54 -10.11 -77.54
N LEU A 13 4.25 -10.28 -76.27
CA LEU A 13 4.57 -11.45 -75.51
C LEU A 13 3.50 -11.66 -74.45
N VAL A 14 2.92 -12.83 -74.40
CA VAL A 14 1.96 -13.30 -73.38
C VAL A 14 2.66 -13.25 -72.01
N GLY A 15 2.29 -12.28 -71.20
CA GLY A 15 2.80 -12.12 -69.84
C GLY A 15 1.81 -12.64 -68.82
N LEU A 16 2.18 -13.67 -68.10
CA LEU A 16 1.50 -14.14 -66.87
C LEU A 16 1.43 -12.94 -65.89
N ALA A 17 0.22 -12.45 -65.58
CA ALA A 17 0.02 -11.49 -64.52
C ALA A 17 0.15 -12.19 -63.17
N VAL A 18 1.29 -12.05 -62.54
CA VAL A 18 1.48 -12.44 -61.15
C VAL A 18 0.91 -11.27 -60.32
N VAL A 19 -0.28 -11.45 -59.75
CA VAL A 19 -0.87 -10.53 -58.78
C VAL A 19 -0.13 -10.73 -57.47
N PHE A 20 0.77 -9.80 -57.16
CA PHE A 20 1.33 -9.68 -55.82
C PHE A 20 0.24 -9.10 -54.90
N TYR A 21 -0.37 -9.96 -54.06
CA TYR A 21 -1.09 -9.52 -52.90
C TYR A 21 -0.09 -8.98 -51.88
N PHE A 22 0.08 -7.68 -51.81
CA PHE A 22 0.65 -7.03 -50.66
C PHE A 22 -0.39 -7.15 -49.53
N SER A 23 -0.27 -8.15 -48.69
CA SER A 23 -0.90 -8.08 -47.38
C SER A 23 -0.24 -6.92 -46.63
N TYR A 24 -0.98 -5.85 -46.49
CA TYR A 24 -0.66 -4.86 -45.46
C TYR A 24 -0.74 -5.61 -44.12
N GLY A 25 0.41 -6.05 -43.62
CA GLY A 25 0.54 -6.47 -42.26
C GLY A 25 0.15 -5.31 -41.36
N ASP A 26 -0.79 -5.54 -40.46
CA ASP A 26 -1.06 -4.61 -39.38
C ASP A 26 0.27 -4.12 -38.79
N PRO A 27 0.41 -2.82 -38.44
CA PRO A 27 1.62 -2.35 -37.81
C PRO A 27 1.86 -3.21 -36.57
N THR A 28 2.92 -4.02 -36.63
CA THR A 28 3.36 -4.86 -35.53
C THR A 28 3.59 -3.94 -34.33
N VAL A 29 2.66 -3.98 -33.37
CA VAL A 29 2.96 -3.53 -32.02
C VAL A 29 4.25 -4.27 -31.65
N ALA A 30 5.32 -3.54 -31.39
CA ALA A 30 6.59 -4.12 -30.99
C ALA A 30 6.31 -5.08 -29.82
N GLN A 31 6.48 -6.37 -30.06
CA GLN A 31 6.13 -7.39 -29.09
C GLN A 31 7.13 -7.26 -27.94
N ALA A 32 6.64 -6.90 -26.76
CA ALA A 32 7.47 -6.84 -25.55
C ALA A 32 8.28 -8.13 -25.42
N LYS A 33 9.59 -7.99 -25.17
CA LYS A 33 10.49 -9.14 -25.06
C LYS A 33 10.13 -9.92 -23.80
N SER A 34 9.43 -11.04 -23.98
CA SER A 34 9.04 -11.92 -22.86
C SER A 34 10.28 -12.47 -22.14
N LEU A 35 10.21 -12.54 -20.81
CA LEU A 35 11.21 -13.21 -19.99
C LEU A 35 11.24 -14.70 -20.31
N PRO A 36 12.42 -15.35 -20.27
CA PRO A 36 12.53 -16.77 -20.57
C PRO A 36 11.60 -17.63 -19.69
N GLY A 37 10.94 -18.62 -20.29
CA GLY A 37 10.06 -19.54 -19.57
C GLY A 37 8.67 -18.98 -19.23
N THR A 38 8.35 -17.77 -19.66
CA THR A 38 7.03 -17.15 -19.45
C THR A 38 6.15 -17.28 -20.70
N ALA A 39 4.87 -16.95 -20.54
CA ALA A 39 3.86 -16.87 -21.59
C ALA A 39 3.34 -15.43 -21.72
N SER A 40 2.51 -15.16 -22.72
CA SER A 40 1.74 -13.93 -22.85
C SER A 40 0.27 -14.23 -23.13
N LEU A 41 -0.61 -13.28 -22.85
CA LEU A 41 -2.03 -13.34 -23.13
C LEU A 41 -2.50 -12.02 -23.73
N SER A 42 -3.27 -12.08 -24.80
CA SER A 42 -3.89 -10.90 -25.41
C SER A 42 -5.34 -11.19 -25.78
N GLY A 43 -6.10 -10.14 -26.06
CA GLY A 43 -7.49 -10.31 -26.49
C GLY A 43 -8.23 -9.00 -26.64
N THR A 44 -9.54 -9.15 -26.92
CA THR A 44 -10.49 -8.04 -27.04
C THR A 44 -11.54 -8.13 -25.94
N VAL A 45 -12.06 -6.97 -25.58
CA VAL A 45 -13.19 -6.82 -24.66
C VAL A 45 -14.27 -6.05 -25.39
N ASP A 46 -15.43 -6.66 -25.54
CA ASP A 46 -16.59 -6.07 -26.17
C ASP A 46 -17.64 -5.69 -25.12
N SER A 47 -18.44 -4.64 -25.39
CA SER A 47 -19.53 -4.22 -24.52
C SER A 47 -20.59 -3.47 -25.31
N ALA A 48 -21.87 -3.65 -24.95
CA ALA A 48 -22.96 -2.83 -25.46
C ALA A 48 -22.95 -1.40 -24.88
N ALA A 49 -22.37 -1.22 -23.69
CA ALA A 49 -22.19 0.10 -23.06
C ALA A 49 -20.76 0.60 -23.22
N PRO A 50 -20.54 1.92 -23.37
CA PRO A 50 -19.20 2.47 -23.50
C PRO A 50 -18.40 2.28 -22.19
N PHE A 51 -17.13 1.95 -22.32
CA PHE A 51 -16.19 1.81 -21.21
C PHE A 51 -14.81 2.32 -21.59
N LYS A 52 -13.97 2.55 -20.59
CA LYS A 52 -12.56 2.90 -20.74
C LYS A 52 -11.73 2.18 -19.70
N ALA A 53 -10.53 1.75 -20.09
CA ALA A 53 -9.53 1.11 -19.22
C ALA A 53 -10.13 0.04 -18.29
N ALA A 54 -10.93 -0.88 -18.86
CA ALA A 54 -11.45 -2.00 -18.08
C ALA A 54 -10.29 -2.85 -17.53
N GLN A 55 -10.41 -3.31 -16.30
CA GLN A 55 -9.43 -4.15 -15.64
C GLN A 55 -9.60 -5.61 -16.06
N VAL A 56 -8.56 -6.21 -16.61
CA VAL A 56 -8.52 -7.63 -17.01
C VAL A 56 -7.78 -8.41 -15.95
N PHE A 57 -8.48 -9.28 -15.25
CA PHE A 57 -7.97 -10.12 -14.18
C PHE A 57 -7.59 -11.50 -14.73
N ILE A 58 -6.34 -11.88 -14.57
CA ILE A 58 -5.75 -13.12 -15.09
C ILE A 58 -5.20 -13.91 -13.90
N ARG A 59 -6.01 -14.83 -13.34
CA ARG A 59 -5.73 -15.54 -12.08
C ARG A 59 -5.10 -16.89 -12.34
N ASN A 60 -3.88 -17.10 -11.82
CA ASN A 60 -3.25 -18.41 -11.75
C ASN A 60 -3.57 -19.04 -10.39
N LYS A 61 -4.51 -19.99 -10.36
CA LYS A 61 -4.93 -20.63 -9.11
C LYS A 61 -3.85 -21.51 -8.50
N GLY A 62 -3.11 -22.25 -9.32
CA GLY A 62 -2.07 -23.17 -8.87
C GLY A 62 -0.94 -22.45 -8.14
N LYS A 63 -0.56 -21.27 -8.61
CA LYS A 63 0.46 -20.42 -7.97
C LYS A 63 -0.11 -19.40 -6.98
N ARG A 64 -1.43 -19.29 -6.82
CA ARG A 64 -2.10 -18.26 -6.01
C ARG A 64 -1.64 -16.85 -6.41
N MET A 65 -1.67 -16.56 -7.70
CA MET A 65 -1.23 -15.29 -8.26
C MET A 65 -2.32 -14.64 -9.08
N LEU A 66 -2.26 -13.32 -9.15
CA LEU A 66 -3.08 -12.52 -10.03
C LEU A 66 -2.18 -11.62 -10.88
N TYR A 67 -2.43 -11.58 -12.17
CA TYR A 67 -2.00 -10.53 -13.06
C TYR A 67 -3.20 -9.67 -13.41
N MET A 68 -3.02 -8.33 -13.48
CA MET A 68 -4.07 -7.44 -13.90
C MET A 68 -3.50 -6.38 -14.83
N VAL A 69 -4.13 -6.22 -15.98
CA VAL A 69 -3.82 -5.21 -16.99
C VAL A 69 -5.07 -4.40 -17.34
N TYR A 70 -4.90 -3.31 -18.08
CA TYR A 70 -6.01 -2.48 -18.51
C TYR A 70 -6.24 -2.60 -20.01
N THR A 71 -7.48 -2.40 -20.44
CA THR A 71 -7.79 -2.26 -21.86
C THR A 71 -7.45 -0.87 -22.37
N SER A 72 -7.11 -0.78 -23.66
CA SER A 72 -7.14 0.46 -24.45
C SER A 72 -7.87 0.18 -25.75
N GLU A 73 -8.87 0.99 -26.06
CA GLU A 73 -9.74 0.79 -27.23
C GLU A 73 -10.29 -0.65 -27.31
N GLY A 74 -10.67 -1.22 -26.16
CA GLY A 74 -11.18 -2.58 -26.05
C GLY A 74 -10.14 -3.70 -26.24
N LYS A 75 -8.86 -3.42 -26.41
CA LYS A 75 -7.79 -4.41 -26.55
C LYS A 75 -6.95 -4.47 -25.28
N TYR A 76 -6.37 -5.63 -24.98
CA TYR A 76 -5.43 -5.80 -23.87
C TYR A 76 -4.30 -6.76 -24.19
N GLN A 77 -3.20 -6.62 -23.48
CA GLN A 77 -2.06 -7.53 -23.49
C GLN A 77 -1.49 -7.66 -22.08
N ALA A 78 -1.14 -8.89 -21.71
CA ALA A 78 -0.36 -9.21 -20.51
C ALA A 78 0.85 -10.04 -20.93
N VAL A 79 2.01 -9.74 -20.36
CA VAL A 79 3.28 -10.40 -20.68
C VAL A 79 3.87 -11.04 -19.42
N ASN A 80 4.85 -11.92 -19.60
CA ASN A 80 5.60 -12.51 -18.49
C ASN A 80 4.72 -13.30 -17.50
N LEU A 81 3.70 -13.99 -18.01
CA LEU A 81 2.86 -14.87 -17.21
C LEU A 81 3.59 -16.21 -16.97
N PHE A 82 3.60 -16.71 -15.74
CA PHE A 82 4.08 -18.05 -15.47
C PHE A 82 3.22 -19.10 -16.16
N PRO A 83 3.78 -20.21 -16.66
CA PRO A 83 2.97 -21.31 -17.20
C PRO A 83 1.97 -21.85 -16.16
N GLY A 84 0.78 -22.28 -16.62
CA GLY A 84 -0.25 -22.85 -15.76
C GLY A 84 -1.66 -22.61 -16.22
N ASP A 85 -2.63 -22.96 -15.37
CA ASP A 85 -4.06 -22.80 -15.61
C ASP A 85 -4.53 -21.45 -15.11
N TYR A 86 -5.33 -20.79 -15.93
CA TYR A 86 -5.79 -19.43 -15.70
C TYR A 86 -7.29 -19.30 -15.76
N GLU A 87 -7.82 -18.44 -14.91
CA GLU A 87 -9.15 -17.87 -15.00
C GLU A 87 -9.03 -16.39 -15.39
N VAL A 88 -9.67 -16.02 -16.52
CA VAL A 88 -9.62 -14.65 -17.05
C VAL A 88 -11.00 -14.04 -16.99
N SER A 89 -11.10 -12.84 -16.44
CA SER A 89 -12.32 -12.05 -16.37
C SER A 89 -12.03 -10.56 -16.53
N VAL A 90 -13.01 -9.78 -16.87
CA VAL A 90 -12.89 -8.32 -17.02
C VAL A 90 -13.93 -7.63 -16.15
N ARG A 91 -13.53 -6.54 -15.56
CA ARG A 91 -14.41 -5.69 -14.76
C ARG A 91 -14.14 -4.21 -15.07
N THR A 92 -15.21 -3.46 -15.14
CA THR A 92 -15.21 -2.01 -15.04
C THR A 92 -16.47 -1.58 -14.29
N TRP A 93 -16.69 -0.30 -14.12
CA TRP A 93 -17.81 0.20 -13.33
C TRP A 93 -19.17 -0.32 -13.83
N GLY A 94 -19.86 -1.12 -13.01
CA GLY A 94 -21.17 -1.69 -13.31
C GLY A 94 -21.18 -2.76 -14.39
N LEU A 95 -20.04 -3.13 -14.95
CA LEU A 95 -19.91 -4.12 -16.02
C LEU A 95 -18.89 -5.19 -15.64
N GLU A 96 -19.25 -6.47 -15.83
CA GLU A 96 -18.34 -7.60 -15.63
C GLU A 96 -18.51 -8.64 -16.72
N SER A 97 -17.49 -9.42 -17.01
CA SER A 97 -17.56 -10.57 -17.92
C SER A 97 -17.79 -11.87 -17.17
N ASP A 98 -18.21 -12.91 -17.90
CA ASP A 98 -18.04 -14.27 -17.44
C ASP A 98 -16.55 -14.63 -17.34
N VAL A 99 -16.25 -15.68 -16.58
CA VAL A 99 -14.88 -16.20 -16.43
C VAL A 99 -14.57 -17.16 -17.58
N GLN A 100 -13.49 -16.87 -18.32
CA GLN A 100 -12.94 -17.78 -19.31
C GLN A 100 -11.75 -18.54 -18.71
N LYS A 101 -11.69 -19.87 -18.91
CA LYS A 101 -10.58 -20.72 -18.47
C LYS A 101 -9.68 -21.06 -19.64
N LEU A 102 -8.35 -21.05 -19.41
CA LEU A 102 -7.36 -21.45 -20.39
C LEU A 102 -6.07 -21.91 -19.71
N THR A 103 -5.27 -22.68 -20.43
CA THR A 103 -3.93 -23.11 -19.99
C THR A 103 -2.88 -22.42 -20.86
N LEU A 104 -1.81 -21.92 -20.24
CA LEU A 104 -0.66 -21.33 -20.92
C LEU A 104 0.60 -22.14 -20.64
N SER A 105 1.29 -22.53 -21.71
CA SER A 105 2.62 -23.15 -21.66
C SER A 105 3.71 -22.10 -21.82
N ALA A 106 4.93 -22.40 -21.40
CA ALA A 106 6.09 -21.54 -21.60
C ALA A 106 6.28 -21.19 -23.09
N GLY A 107 6.51 -19.91 -23.38
CA GLY A 107 6.63 -19.37 -24.74
C GLY A 107 5.32 -19.23 -25.51
N GLN A 108 4.19 -19.62 -24.94
CA GLN A 108 2.89 -19.54 -25.61
C GLN A 108 2.34 -18.10 -25.61
N ASN A 109 1.77 -17.69 -26.73
CA ASN A 109 0.97 -16.49 -26.88
C ASN A 109 -0.52 -16.89 -26.88
N GLY A 110 -1.16 -16.80 -25.72
CA GLY A 110 -2.58 -17.14 -25.56
C GLY A 110 -3.50 -16.02 -26.05
N ARG A 111 -4.77 -16.37 -26.27
CA ARG A 111 -5.83 -15.42 -26.62
C ARG A 111 -7.09 -15.67 -25.83
N ALA A 112 -7.69 -14.59 -25.29
CA ALA A 112 -8.99 -14.62 -24.64
C ALA A 112 -9.78 -13.36 -25.02
N ASN A 113 -10.95 -13.56 -25.64
CA ASN A 113 -11.87 -12.48 -25.97
C ASN A 113 -13.06 -12.55 -25.00
N LEU A 114 -13.43 -11.41 -24.41
CA LEU A 114 -14.41 -11.35 -23.34
C LEU A 114 -15.49 -10.31 -23.67
N SER A 115 -16.69 -10.52 -23.17
CA SER A 115 -17.81 -9.58 -23.35
C SER A 115 -18.31 -9.13 -21.98
N LEU A 116 -18.39 -7.82 -21.79
CA LEU A 116 -18.91 -7.20 -20.58
C LEU A 116 -20.45 -7.22 -20.59
N LYS A 117 -21.01 -7.53 -19.43
CA LYS A 117 -22.46 -7.56 -19.17
C LYS A 117 -22.76 -6.58 -18.04
N ASP A 118 -23.91 -5.93 -18.11
CA ASP A 118 -24.40 -5.07 -17.03
C ASP A 118 -24.71 -5.91 -15.79
N THR A 119 -24.09 -5.56 -14.68
CA THR A 119 -24.26 -6.24 -13.39
C THR A 119 -24.94 -5.36 -12.33
N THR A 120 -25.40 -4.18 -12.71
CA THR A 120 -25.99 -3.19 -11.79
C THR A 120 -27.22 -3.76 -11.09
N ASN A 121 -27.96 -4.65 -11.74
CA ASN A 121 -29.19 -5.27 -11.25
C ASN A 121 -29.06 -6.78 -10.94
N ASP A 122 -27.85 -7.35 -11.01
CA ASP A 122 -27.65 -8.77 -10.69
C ASP A 122 -27.67 -9.00 -9.16
N PRO A 123 -28.71 -9.64 -8.60
CA PRO A 123 -28.83 -9.83 -7.16
C PRO A 123 -27.75 -10.78 -6.59
N THR A 124 -27.14 -11.63 -7.42
CA THR A 124 -26.08 -12.55 -6.99
C THR A 124 -24.72 -11.84 -6.88
N ARG A 125 -24.57 -10.70 -7.57
CA ARG A 125 -23.35 -9.88 -7.61
C ARG A 125 -23.47 -8.59 -6.79
N ARG A 126 -24.65 -8.30 -6.23
CA ARG A 126 -24.80 -7.21 -5.27
C ARG A 126 -23.88 -7.52 -4.09
N GLN A 127 -22.80 -6.75 -3.99
CA GLN A 127 -22.13 -6.62 -2.71
C GLN A 127 -23.22 -6.20 -1.72
N ASN A 128 -23.33 -6.87 -0.57
CA ASN A 128 -24.21 -6.48 0.52
C ASN A 128 -23.83 -5.11 1.13
N LEU A 129 -23.28 -4.22 0.31
CA LEU A 129 -22.72 -2.94 0.68
C LEU A 129 -23.43 -1.85 -0.11
N GLU A 130 -24.18 -1.01 0.59
CA GLU A 130 -24.87 0.13 0.01
C GLU A 130 -23.94 1.33 -0.09
N TYR A 131 -23.77 1.88 -1.29
CA TYR A 131 -23.00 3.12 -1.49
C TYR A 131 -23.93 4.33 -1.35
N VAL A 132 -23.70 5.14 -0.32
CA VAL A 132 -24.52 6.29 0.05
C VAL A 132 -23.74 7.59 -0.04
N SER A 133 -24.44 8.73 -0.15
CA SER A 133 -23.79 10.04 -0.06
C SER A 133 -23.11 10.23 1.30
N TYR A 134 -22.15 11.15 1.37
CA TYR A 134 -21.48 11.47 2.64
C TYR A 134 -22.47 11.88 3.74
N GLU A 135 -23.48 12.65 3.38
CA GLU A 135 -24.53 13.10 4.30
C GLU A 135 -25.38 11.92 4.85
N ALA A 136 -25.67 10.94 4.02
CA ALA A 136 -26.37 9.74 4.46
C ALA A 136 -25.48 8.76 5.23
N ALA A 137 -24.18 8.75 4.93
CA ALA A 137 -23.18 7.97 5.68
C ALA A 137 -22.96 8.53 7.08
N TYR A 138 -22.90 9.84 7.18
CA TYR A 138 -22.65 10.62 8.41
C TYR A 138 -23.80 11.62 8.64
N PRO A 139 -24.94 11.16 9.18
CA PRO A 139 -26.10 12.03 9.40
C PRO A 139 -25.76 13.27 10.25
N PRO A 140 -26.38 14.42 10.00
CA PRO A 140 -26.17 15.62 10.80
C PRO A 140 -26.48 15.40 12.29
N GLY A 141 -25.67 15.99 13.14
CA GLY A 141 -25.84 15.91 14.60
C GLY A 141 -24.58 16.34 15.34
N PRO A 142 -24.66 16.58 16.66
CA PRO A 142 -23.51 17.05 17.45
C PRO A 142 -22.33 16.08 17.41
N GLY A 143 -22.58 14.76 17.39
CA GLY A 143 -21.57 13.73 17.36
C GLY A 143 -20.82 13.62 16.03
N ARG A 144 -21.42 14.10 14.90
CA ARG A 144 -20.76 14.10 13.60
C ARG A 144 -19.47 14.91 13.60
N ALA A 145 -19.50 16.15 14.05
CA ALA A 145 -18.33 17.01 14.10
C ALA A 145 -17.22 16.42 14.98
N ILE A 146 -17.60 15.70 16.05
CA ILE A 146 -16.65 15.01 16.91
C ILE A 146 -16.06 13.81 16.17
N ALA A 147 -16.87 12.98 15.50
CA ALA A 147 -16.40 11.85 14.72
C ALA A 147 -15.43 12.27 13.60
N GLU A 148 -15.73 13.38 12.90
CA GLU A 148 -14.89 13.92 11.83
C GLU A 148 -13.50 14.35 12.35
N ARG A 149 -13.42 15.09 13.46
CA ARG A 149 -12.16 15.58 14.00
C ARG A 149 -11.36 14.56 14.80
N THR A 150 -11.98 13.47 15.26
CA THR A 150 -11.30 12.48 16.14
C THR A 150 -11.18 11.09 15.55
N CYS A 151 -12.14 10.63 14.76
CA CYS A 151 -12.16 9.27 14.18
C CYS A 151 -11.72 9.30 12.70
N ILE A 152 -12.44 10.05 11.88
CA ILE A 152 -12.27 10.06 10.42
C ILE A 152 -10.90 10.59 10.02
N VAL A 153 -10.40 11.61 10.71
CA VAL A 153 -9.06 12.20 10.48
C VAL A 153 -7.94 11.17 10.48
N CYS A 154 -8.07 10.11 11.30
CA CYS A 154 -7.07 9.04 11.43
C CYS A 154 -7.43 7.78 10.68
N HIS A 155 -8.72 7.45 10.58
CA HIS A 155 -9.17 6.15 10.06
C HIS A 155 -9.77 6.21 8.64
N GLY A 156 -10.05 7.40 8.12
CA GLY A 156 -10.71 7.59 6.83
C GLY A 156 -12.23 7.38 6.87
N GLN A 157 -12.86 7.72 5.74
CA GLN A 157 -14.33 7.89 5.67
C GLN A 157 -15.14 6.60 5.78
N ASN A 158 -14.55 5.44 5.51
CA ASN A 158 -15.29 4.16 5.55
C ASN A 158 -15.10 3.38 6.85
N PHE A 159 -14.26 3.86 7.76
CA PHE A 159 -13.92 3.11 8.98
C PHE A 159 -15.14 2.88 9.88
N LEU A 160 -15.86 3.94 10.26
CA LEU A 160 -17.03 3.82 11.13
C LEU A 160 -18.14 3.01 10.46
N LEU A 161 -18.34 3.21 9.16
CA LEU A 161 -19.34 2.49 8.36
C LEU A 161 -19.10 0.98 8.30
N SER A 162 -17.85 0.54 8.47
CA SER A 162 -17.48 -0.88 8.54
C SER A 162 -17.75 -1.54 9.89
N LYS A 163 -18.05 -0.73 10.93
CA LYS A 163 -18.31 -1.20 12.30
C LYS A 163 -19.80 -1.34 12.53
N ARG A 164 -20.17 -2.36 13.29
CA ARG A 164 -21.54 -2.60 13.76
C ARG A 164 -21.43 -3.10 15.20
N MET A 165 -21.22 -2.15 16.10
CA MET A 165 -20.90 -2.45 17.49
C MET A 165 -22.06 -2.02 18.40
N ASN A 166 -22.32 -2.81 19.43
CA ASN A 166 -23.25 -2.40 20.46
C ASN A 166 -22.64 -1.32 21.36
N GLU A 167 -23.46 -0.74 22.25
CA GLU A 167 -23.02 0.34 23.13
C GLU A 167 -21.78 -0.03 23.97
N ALA A 168 -21.76 -1.23 24.55
CA ALA A 168 -20.63 -1.68 25.37
C ALA A 168 -19.33 -1.77 24.55
N GLN A 169 -19.42 -2.24 23.29
CA GLN A 169 -18.28 -2.32 22.39
C GLN A 169 -17.80 -0.93 21.94
N TRP A 170 -18.72 -0.01 21.62
CA TRP A 170 -18.36 1.38 21.31
C TRP A 170 -17.73 2.08 22.50
N ASN A 171 -18.30 1.87 23.69
CA ASN A 171 -17.77 2.39 24.95
C ASN A 171 -16.32 1.93 25.18
N ALA A 172 -16.07 0.63 25.05
CA ALA A 172 -14.73 0.06 25.20
C ALA A 172 -13.74 0.60 24.13
N ALA A 173 -14.19 0.78 22.89
CA ALA A 173 -13.38 1.34 21.82
C ALA A 173 -12.99 2.81 22.07
N LEU A 174 -13.92 3.64 22.56
CA LEU A 174 -13.66 5.02 22.92
C LEU A 174 -12.71 5.13 24.12
N ASP A 175 -12.90 4.28 25.12
CA ASP A 175 -12.02 4.24 26.30
C ASP A 175 -10.61 3.79 25.92
N MET A 176 -10.47 2.79 25.04
CA MET A 176 -9.19 2.38 24.51
C MET A 176 -8.49 3.53 23.78
N MET A 177 -9.20 4.26 22.89
CA MET A 177 -8.63 5.39 22.14
C MET A 177 -8.22 6.56 23.06
N ARG A 178 -8.88 6.71 24.20
CA ARG A 178 -8.54 7.73 25.21
C ARG A 178 -7.55 7.22 26.27
N GLY A 179 -7.02 6.00 26.10
CA GLY A 179 -6.09 5.40 27.04
C GLY A 179 -6.68 5.14 28.43
N LYS A 180 -7.99 4.83 28.48
CA LYS A 180 -8.69 4.44 29.73
C LYS A 180 -8.95 2.91 29.74
N GLY A 181 -9.25 2.37 30.88
CA GLY A 181 -9.55 0.94 31.04
C GLY A 181 -8.33 0.05 30.87
N ALA A 182 -8.47 -1.08 30.18
CA ALA A 182 -7.39 -2.04 29.94
C ALA A 182 -6.22 -1.47 29.11
N ALA A 183 -6.46 -0.38 28.37
CA ALA A 183 -5.45 0.35 27.59
C ALA A 183 -4.95 1.62 28.32
N ALA A 184 -5.06 1.65 29.65
CA ALA A 184 -4.67 2.82 30.44
C ALA A 184 -3.22 3.25 30.15
N GLY A 185 -3.07 4.48 29.65
CA GLY A 185 -1.79 5.07 29.29
C GLY A 185 -1.46 5.11 27.80
N GLY A 186 -2.21 4.42 26.94
CA GLY A 186 -2.08 4.51 25.49
C GLY A 186 -2.89 5.64 24.88
N LEU A 187 -2.52 6.90 25.20
CA LEU A 187 -3.26 8.08 24.77
C LEU A 187 -3.12 8.31 23.25
N MET A 188 -4.07 7.80 22.48
CA MET A 188 -4.23 8.21 21.07
C MET A 188 -5.05 9.47 20.93
N ILE A 189 -6.00 9.72 21.86
CA ILE A 189 -6.85 10.92 21.90
C ILE A 189 -6.73 11.56 23.28
N LEU A 190 -6.21 12.79 23.34
CA LEU A 190 -6.06 13.52 24.59
C LEU A 190 -7.39 14.12 25.04
N GLU A 191 -7.52 14.43 26.33
CA GLU A 191 -8.68 15.11 26.91
C GLU A 191 -9.00 16.43 26.19
N LYS A 192 -7.97 17.19 25.81
CA LYS A 192 -8.14 18.45 25.05
C LYS A 192 -8.68 18.26 23.63
N ASP A 193 -8.54 17.06 23.06
CA ASP A 193 -9.02 16.73 21.71
C ASP A 193 -10.43 16.14 21.75
N MET A 194 -10.80 15.49 22.86
CA MET A 194 -12.13 14.93 23.14
C MET A 194 -12.38 14.96 24.65
N SER A 195 -13.17 15.92 25.11
CA SER A 195 -13.62 16.01 26.51
C SER A 195 -14.51 14.81 26.87
N ASP A 196 -14.78 14.59 28.17
CA ASP A 196 -15.75 13.59 28.60
C ASP A 196 -17.15 13.87 28.04
N GLN A 197 -17.56 15.14 27.95
CA GLN A 197 -18.83 15.54 27.31
C GLN A 197 -18.84 15.19 25.82
N ASP A 198 -17.76 15.49 25.06
CA ASP A 198 -17.64 15.12 23.65
C ASP A 198 -17.72 13.61 23.46
N ARG A 199 -17.07 12.84 24.35
CA ARG A 199 -17.08 11.38 24.31
C ARG A 199 -18.51 10.83 24.45
N ASP A 200 -19.28 11.34 25.38
CA ASP A 200 -20.66 10.87 25.60
C ASP A 200 -21.57 11.23 24.42
N VAL A 201 -21.44 12.44 23.87
CA VAL A 201 -22.13 12.87 22.65
C VAL A 201 -21.75 11.98 21.47
N LEU A 202 -20.46 11.65 21.33
CA LEU A 202 -19.99 10.75 20.28
C LEU A 202 -20.49 9.32 20.47
N LEU A 203 -20.50 8.79 21.70
CA LEU A 203 -21.02 7.46 21.99
C LEU A 203 -22.47 7.31 21.53
N HIS A 204 -23.34 8.24 21.89
CA HIS A 204 -24.74 8.24 21.45
C HIS A 204 -24.86 8.24 19.93
N TYR A 205 -24.09 9.13 19.26
CA TYR A 205 -24.07 9.20 17.81
C TYR A 205 -23.60 7.89 17.15
N LEU A 206 -22.58 7.23 17.70
CA LEU A 206 -22.05 5.95 17.17
C LEU A 206 -23.04 4.81 17.36
N VAL A 207 -23.69 4.74 18.51
CA VAL A 207 -24.72 3.70 18.81
C VAL A 207 -25.93 3.86 17.89
N GLU A 208 -26.41 5.09 17.69
CA GLU A 208 -27.57 5.39 16.85
C GLU A 208 -27.30 5.09 15.37
N ASN A 209 -26.12 5.45 14.85
CA ASN A 209 -25.86 5.40 13.41
C ASN A 209 -25.06 4.17 12.95
N TYR A 210 -24.32 3.51 13.85
CA TYR A 210 -23.44 2.36 13.55
C TYR A 210 -23.61 1.22 14.57
N GLY A 211 -24.82 1.04 15.07
CA GLY A 211 -25.22 -0.05 15.96
C GLY A 211 -25.27 -1.41 15.23
N PRO A 212 -25.54 -2.51 15.95
CA PRO A 212 -25.56 -3.87 15.41
C PRO A 212 -26.53 -4.07 14.23
N ASP A 213 -27.65 -3.36 14.25
CA ASP A 213 -28.72 -3.44 13.23
C ASP A 213 -28.49 -2.52 12.03
N SER A 214 -27.42 -1.71 12.03
CA SER A 214 -27.09 -0.83 10.92
C SER A 214 -26.72 -1.64 9.66
N LYS A 215 -27.20 -1.19 8.49
CA LYS A 215 -26.86 -1.85 7.22
C LYS A 215 -25.38 -1.59 6.85
N PRO A 216 -24.69 -2.58 6.25
CA PRO A 216 -23.37 -2.36 5.68
C PRO A 216 -23.45 -1.29 4.59
N ARG A 217 -22.66 -0.23 4.73
CA ARG A 217 -22.64 0.88 3.76
C ARG A 217 -21.24 1.45 3.61
N ALA A 218 -21.00 2.12 2.50
CA ALA A 218 -19.79 2.86 2.22
C ALA A 218 -20.14 4.21 1.61
N VAL A 219 -19.25 5.18 1.76
CA VAL A 219 -19.42 6.49 1.11
C VAL A 219 -19.28 6.32 -0.41
N ARG A 220 -20.21 6.89 -1.17
CA ARG A 220 -20.16 6.91 -2.63
C ARG A 220 -19.15 7.95 -3.11
N VAL A 221 -18.33 7.56 -4.07
CA VAL A 221 -17.49 8.48 -4.83
C VAL A 221 -18.30 9.00 -6.02
N ASP A 222 -18.58 10.30 -6.03
CA ASP A 222 -19.36 10.93 -7.09
C ASP A 222 -18.47 11.37 -8.27
N ASN A 223 -17.22 11.77 -8.00
CA ASN A 223 -16.26 12.19 -9.01
C ASN A 223 -15.34 11.04 -9.38
N ARG A 224 -15.50 10.50 -10.58
CA ARG A 224 -14.62 9.44 -11.09
C ARG A 224 -13.24 9.99 -11.37
N LEU A 225 -12.23 9.16 -11.11
CA LEU A 225 -10.86 9.46 -11.47
C LEU A 225 -10.70 9.63 -12.98
N ALA A 226 -9.87 10.57 -13.38
CA ALA A 226 -9.49 10.72 -14.77
C ALA A 226 -8.72 9.48 -15.25
N VAL A 227 -9.15 8.91 -16.39
CA VAL A 227 -8.57 7.69 -16.96
C VAL A 227 -7.76 8.06 -18.21
N ASP A 228 -6.47 7.74 -18.19
CA ASP A 228 -5.60 7.80 -19.36
C ASP A 228 -5.32 6.36 -19.85
N GLU A 229 -6.13 5.91 -20.82
CA GLU A 229 -6.01 4.53 -21.35
C GLU A 229 -4.63 4.25 -21.97
N LYS A 230 -3.98 5.25 -22.58
CA LYS A 230 -2.66 5.08 -23.20
C LYS A 230 -1.56 4.82 -22.17
N VAL A 231 -1.68 5.44 -21.01
CA VAL A 231 -0.76 5.19 -19.89
C VAL A 231 -1.10 3.88 -19.21
N LEU A 232 -2.37 3.67 -18.86
CA LEU A 232 -2.81 2.50 -18.12
C LEU A 232 -2.62 1.19 -18.88
N SER A 233 -2.81 1.19 -20.21
CA SER A 233 -2.63 -0.03 -21.03
C SER A 233 -1.21 -0.59 -21.05
N LYS A 234 -0.22 0.21 -20.66
CA LYS A 234 1.17 -0.24 -20.48
C LYS A 234 1.44 -0.82 -19.11
N ALA A 235 0.55 -0.56 -18.15
CA ALA A 235 0.74 -0.97 -16.78
C ALA A 235 0.25 -2.39 -16.53
N MET A 236 0.99 -3.11 -15.69
CA MET A 236 0.61 -4.45 -15.23
C MET A 236 0.82 -4.57 -13.73
N TYR A 237 -0.20 -5.04 -13.04
CA TYR A 237 -0.08 -5.50 -11.66
C TYR A 237 0.21 -7.00 -11.60
N ILE A 238 1.01 -7.41 -10.62
CA ILE A 238 1.14 -8.80 -10.20
C ILE A 238 0.93 -8.85 -8.70
N GLU A 239 0.03 -9.71 -8.24
CA GLU A 239 -0.15 -9.99 -6.82
C GLU A 239 0.18 -11.45 -6.54
N TYR A 240 0.96 -11.69 -5.46
CA TYR A 240 1.36 -12.98 -4.94
C TYR A 240 0.69 -13.18 -3.58
N TYR A 241 -0.23 -14.12 -3.47
CA TYR A 241 -1.03 -14.29 -2.26
C TYR A 241 -0.39 -15.25 -1.28
N LEU A 242 -0.36 -14.87 0.00
CA LEU A 242 0.15 -15.71 1.07
C LEU A 242 -0.54 -17.08 1.07
N GLN A 243 0.26 -18.13 1.26
CA GLN A 243 -0.28 -19.47 1.35
C GLN A 243 -1.18 -19.60 2.59
N PRO A 244 -2.34 -20.27 2.50
CA PRO A 244 -3.15 -20.54 3.67
C PRO A 244 -2.41 -21.52 4.58
N ASP A 245 -2.55 -21.32 5.89
CA ASP A 245 -2.06 -22.31 6.85
C ASP A 245 -2.93 -23.57 6.78
N PRO A 246 -2.36 -24.76 7.03
CA PRO A 246 -3.15 -25.99 7.13
C PRO A 246 -4.18 -25.92 8.26
N PRO A 247 -5.28 -26.66 8.16
CA PRO A 247 -6.25 -26.78 9.26
C PRO A 247 -5.58 -27.22 10.57
N GLY A 248 -5.91 -26.54 11.68
CA GLY A 248 -5.34 -26.81 13.01
C GLY A 248 -3.90 -26.33 13.21
N GLN A 249 -3.34 -25.58 12.24
CA GLN A 249 -1.99 -25.01 12.33
C GLN A 249 -2.00 -23.52 12.00
N GLY A 250 -0.96 -22.81 12.42
CA GLY A 250 -0.78 -21.40 12.13
C GLY A 250 -1.96 -20.56 12.61
N VAL A 251 -2.59 -19.79 11.72
CA VAL A 251 -3.77 -18.96 12.06
C VAL A 251 -5.01 -19.78 12.42
N HIS A 252 -5.02 -21.08 12.15
CA HIS A 252 -6.10 -22.01 12.49
C HIS A 252 -5.78 -22.83 13.73
N ASP A 253 -4.65 -22.60 14.39
CA ASP A 253 -4.27 -23.27 15.63
C ASP A 253 -5.11 -22.73 16.79
N PRO A 254 -5.81 -23.58 17.56
CA PRO A 254 -6.64 -23.14 18.68
C PRO A 254 -5.91 -22.33 19.75
N GLN A 255 -4.60 -22.52 19.94
CA GLN A 255 -3.80 -21.74 20.89
C GLN A 255 -3.76 -20.25 20.55
N TYR A 256 -3.97 -19.88 19.27
CA TYR A 256 -3.97 -18.49 18.80
C TYR A 256 -5.39 -17.92 18.62
N ALA A 257 -6.45 -18.67 18.95
CA ALA A 257 -7.83 -18.30 18.66
C ALA A 257 -8.27 -16.93 19.23
N ASN A 258 -7.66 -16.49 20.33
CA ASN A 258 -7.99 -15.24 21.02
C ASN A 258 -6.79 -14.27 21.06
N ALA A 259 -5.73 -14.54 20.33
CA ALA A 259 -4.52 -13.75 20.35
C ALA A 259 -4.41 -12.79 19.14
N GLY A 260 -3.72 -11.68 19.34
CA GLY A 260 -3.27 -10.77 18.30
C GLY A 260 -4.21 -9.61 17.97
N GLU A 261 -3.62 -8.58 17.37
CA GLU A 261 -4.26 -7.29 17.01
C GLU A 261 -5.41 -7.44 15.99
N TYR A 262 -5.33 -8.43 15.09
CA TYR A 262 -6.28 -8.61 13.99
C TYR A 262 -7.28 -9.74 14.19
N GLY A 263 -7.28 -10.37 15.36
CA GLY A 263 -8.11 -11.52 15.68
C GLY A 263 -7.63 -12.83 15.03
N ALA A 264 -8.22 -13.94 15.45
CA ALA A 264 -7.88 -15.27 14.97
C ALA A 264 -8.22 -15.50 13.49
N GLY A 265 -7.48 -16.40 12.87
CA GLY A 265 -7.86 -16.98 11.57
C GLY A 265 -7.50 -16.14 10.35
N ARG A 266 -6.55 -15.18 10.44
CA ARG A 266 -6.23 -14.33 9.29
C ARG A 266 -4.74 -14.01 9.22
N ARG A 267 -4.21 -14.03 8.00
CA ARG A 267 -2.88 -13.51 7.65
C ARG A 267 -2.98 -12.03 7.27
N VAL A 268 -1.97 -11.22 7.64
CA VAL A 268 -1.95 -9.77 7.40
C VAL A 268 -0.56 -9.35 6.95
N GLY A 269 -0.30 -9.43 5.65
CA GLY A 269 0.97 -8.99 5.07
C GLY A 269 1.13 -7.47 5.11
N GLN A 270 2.34 -6.98 5.46
CA GLN A 270 2.62 -5.55 5.53
C GLN A 270 4.09 -5.25 5.21
N ASP A 271 4.32 -4.08 4.59
CA ASP A 271 5.58 -3.38 4.41
C ASP A 271 6.67 -4.18 3.65
N PRO A 272 6.64 -4.20 2.30
CA PRO A 272 7.62 -4.93 1.50
C PRO A 272 9.01 -4.30 1.58
N ARG A 273 10.07 -5.15 1.60
CA ARG A 273 11.48 -4.78 1.51
C ARG A 273 12.25 -5.77 0.65
N PHE A 274 13.32 -5.31 0.01
CA PHE A 274 14.14 -6.13 -0.88
C PHE A 274 15.44 -6.56 -0.22
N ASP A 275 15.86 -7.80 -0.47
CA ASP A 275 17.21 -8.23 -0.17
C ASP A 275 18.13 -8.11 -1.42
N THR A 276 19.43 -8.27 -1.20
CA THR A 276 20.43 -8.19 -2.28
C THR A 276 20.34 -9.34 -3.29
N ALA A 277 19.63 -10.42 -2.94
CA ALA A 277 19.39 -11.55 -3.83
C ALA A 277 18.18 -11.34 -4.76
N GLY A 278 17.40 -10.27 -4.53
CA GLY A 278 16.23 -9.92 -5.33
C GLY A 278 14.93 -10.58 -4.84
N ASN A 279 14.90 -11.06 -3.61
CA ASN A 279 13.68 -11.49 -2.95
C ASN A 279 12.98 -10.31 -2.29
N VAL A 280 11.68 -10.49 -2.04
CA VAL A 280 10.86 -9.53 -1.30
C VAL A 280 10.47 -10.10 0.05
N TRP A 281 10.65 -9.31 1.08
CA TRP A 281 10.30 -9.64 2.45
C TRP A 281 9.13 -8.80 2.93
N LEU A 282 8.25 -9.37 3.74
CA LEU A 282 7.23 -8.63 4.47
C LEU A 282 7.06 -9.23 5.87
N ILE A 283 6.46 -8.47 6.77
CA ILE A 283 5.94 -9.00 8.03
C ILE A 283 4.50 -9.48 7.82
N ASP A 284 4.16 -10.61 8.44
CA ASP A 284 2.79 -11.05 8.63
C ASP A 284 2.37 -10.77 10.07
N ARG A 285 1.45 -9.82 10.22
CA ARG A 285 0.91 -9.36 11.51
C ARG A 285 -0.25 -10.20 12.00
N GLY A 286 -0.63 -11.23 11.25
CA GLY A 286 -1.55 -12.26 11.72
C GLY A 286 -0.93 -13.04 12.87
N THR A 287 -1.75 -13.74 13.66
CA THR A 287 -1.25 -14.58 14.75
C THR A 287 -1.31 -16.03 14.32
N PRO A 288 -0.17 -16.73 14.26
CA PRO A 288 1.18 -16.36 14.71
C PRO A 288 1.87 -15.34 13.80
N ASN A 289 2.63 -14.42 14.41
CA ASN A 289 3.43 -13.44 13.68
C ASN A 289 4.64 -14.09 13.02
N ARG A 290 5.02 -13.59 11.82
CA ARG A 290 6.13 -14.15 11.06
C ARG A 290 6.75 -13.15 10.07
N LEU A 291 7.96 -13.41 9.64
CA LEU A 291 8.51 -12.88 8.40
C LEU A 291 8.10 -13.80 7.26
N VAL A 292 7.88 -13.23 6.08
CA VAL A 292 7.62 -13.98 4.84
C VAL A 292 8.61 -13.51 3.79
N ARG A 293 9.33 -14.46 3.18
CA ARG A 293 10.18 -14.24 2.02
C ARG A 293 9.48 -14.75 0.76
N LEU A 294 9.40 -13.90 -0.25
CA LEU A 294 8.95 -14.24 -1.61
C LEU A 294 10.13 -14.22 -2.56
N ASP A 295 10.33 -15.29 -3.34
CA ASP A 295 11.10 -15.23 -4.57
C ASP A 295 10.16 -14.88 -5.73
N PRO A 296 10.20 -13.62 -6.25
CA PRO A 296 9.25 -13.21 -7.27
C PRO A 296 9.51 -13.86 -8.65
N ARG A 297 10.67 -14.49 -8.85
CA ARG A 297 11.03 -15.22 -10.09
C ARG A 297 10.31 -16.55 -10.22
N THR A 298 9.86 -17.12 -9.10
CA THR A 298 9.18 -18.43 -9.04
C THR A 298 7.78 -18.35 -8.43
N GLY A 299 7.53 -17.30 -7.64
CA GLY A 299 6.34 -17.16 -6.80
C GLY A 299 6.41 -17.99 -5.51
N GLU A 300 7.56 -18.60 -5.19
CA GLU A 300 7.74 -19.38 -3.97
C GLU A 300 7.87 -18.49 -2.74
N MET A 301 7.23 -18.90 -1.65
CA MET A 301 7.24 -18.20 -0.37
C MET A 301 7.77 -19.10 0.74
N LYS A 302 8.44 -18.48 1.72
CA LYS A 302 8.87 -19.15 2.95
C LYS A 302 8.57 -18.29 4.16
N ASP A 303 7.95 -18.91 5.15
CA ASP A 303 7.56 -18.31 6.42
C ASP A 303 8.62 -18.58 7.50
N TYR A 304 8.84 -17.59 8.37
CA TYR A 304 9.73 -17.68 9.52
C TYR A 304 9.01 -17.10 10.74
N LEU A 305 8.61 -17.95 11.68
CA LEU A 305 7.96 -17.53 12.93
C LEU A 305 8.87 -16.60 13.73
N THR A 306 8.29 -15.57 14.34
CA THR A 306 9.02 -14.76 15.32
C THR A 306 9.27 -15.53 16.61
N PRO A 307 10.25 -15.13 17.44
CA PRO A 307 10.48 -15.74 18.74
C PRO A 307 9.26 -15.71 19.66
N ARG A 308 8.40 -14.70 19.47
CA ARG A 308 7.14 -14.51 20.20
C ARG A 308 5.97 -14.36 19.22
N PRO A 309 5.39 -15.47 18.75
CA PRO A 309 4.39 -15.42 17.66
C PRO A 309 3.09 -14.67 17.97
N THR A 310 2.86 -14.30 19.24
CA THR A 310 1.70 -13.51 19.70
C THR A 310 2.02 -12.04 19.97
N ALA A 311 3.28 -11.63 19.79
CA ALA A 311 3.68 -10.24 19.91
C ALA A 311 3.16 -9.40 18.72
N GLY A 312 3.16 -8.08 18.84
CA GLY A 312 2.80 -7.18 17.76
C GLY A 312 4.01 -6.84 16.88
N LEU A 313 3.87 -6.97 15.57
CA LEU A 313 4.85 -6.47 14.58
C LEU A 313 4.27 -5.28 13.85
N HIS A 314 5.14 -4.36 13.37
CA HIS A 314 4.60 -3.25 12.57
C HIS A 314 5.39 -2.92 11.30
N ASP A 315 6.71 -3.06 11.29
CA ASP A 315 7.57 -2.67 10.17
C ASP A 315 8.76 -3.63 10.06
N LEU A 316 9.49 -3.56 8.98
CA LEU A 316 10.82 -4.18 8.82
C LEU A 316 11.69 -3.28 7.94
N ASP A 317 13.00 -3.44 8.08
CA ASP A 317 13.96 -2.94 7.10
C ASP A 317 15.17 -3.88 7.00
N ILE A 318 15.90 -3.80 5.90
CA ILE A 318 17.02 -4.71 5.60
C ILE A 318 18.29 -3.91 5.45
N ASP A 319 19.28 -4.18 6.30
CA ASP A 319 20.62 -3.63 6.13
C ASP A 319 21.26 -4.22 4.85
N GLN A 320 21.31 -3.44 3.80
CA GLN A 320 21.82 -3.85 2.49
C GLN A 320 23.31 -4.26 2.50
N LYS A 321 24.08 -3.88 3.52
CA LYS A 321 25.49 -4.26 3.66
C LYS A 321 25.66 -5.65 4.27
N THR A 322 24.83 -5.99 5.26
CA THR A 322 24.90 -7.27 5.98
C THR A 322 23.87 -8.29 5.54
N GLY A 323 22.75 -7.81 5.00
CA GLY A 323 21.57 -8.62 4.68
C GLY A 323 20.69 -8.92 5.88
N ILE A 324 21.00 -8.39 7.07
CA ILE A 324 20.19 -8.60 8.27
C ILE A 324 18.84 -7.90 8.12
N VAL A 325 17.76 -8.63 8.42
CA VAL A 325 16.40 -8.09 8.49
C VAL A 325 16.13 -7.64 9.93
N TRP A 326 15.82 -6.36 10.09
CA TRP A 326 15.49 -5.76 11.37
C TRP A 326 13.99 -5.60 11.52
N VAL A 327 13.45 -5.99 12.68
CA VAL A 327 12.00 -5.96 12.96
C VAL A 327 11.75 -5.43 14.36
N PRO A 328 10.99 -4.34 14.53
CA PRO A 328 10.51 -3.92 15.85
C PRO A 328 9.34 -4.81 16.27
N GLU A 329 9.42 -5.32 17.49
CA GLU A 329 8.44 -6.19 18.11
C GLU A 329 7.93 -5.59 19.41
N ASN A 330 6.61 -5.71 19.64
CA ASN A 330 5.93 -5.23 20.83
C ASN A 330 5.37 -6.41 21.60
N GLU A 331 5.89 -6.67 22.79
CA GLU A 331 5.48 -7.79 23.64
C GLU A 331 4.30 -7.39 24.52
N GLY A 332 3.15 -7.98 24.23
CA GLY A 332 1.91 -7.70 24.95
C GLY A 332 1.12 -6.48 24.41
N ILE A 333 -0.15 -6.40 24.78
CA ILE A 333 -1.00 -5.21 24.63
C ILE A 333 -1.64 -4.97 26.00
N PRO A 334 -1.28 -3.88 26.70
CA PRO A 334 -0.25 -2.87 26.35
C PRO A 334 1.17 -3.44 26.35
N ALA A 335 2.00 -2.97 25.41
CA ALA A 335 3.36 -3.43 25.30
C ALA A 335 4.16 -3.02 26.54
N SER A 336 4.52 -4.00 27.37
CA SER A 336 5.41 -3.78 28.52
C SER A 336 6.87 -3.73 28.09
N HIS A 337 7.20 -4.37 26.96
CA HIS A 337 8.54 -4.45 26.42
C HIS A 337 8.53 -4.32 24.91
N MET A 338 9.38 -3.45 24.40
CA MET A 338 9.64 -3.29 22.97
C MET A 338 11.02 -3.82 22.65
N LYS A 339 11.12 -4.61 21.60
CA LYS A 339 12.39 -5.19 21.18
C LYS A 339 12.67 -4.89 19.71
N LEU A 340 13.93 -4.76 19.37
CA LEU A 340 14.42 -4.79 18.02
C LEU A 340 15.02 -6.17 17.77
N LEU A 341 14.46 -6.90 16.82
CA LEU A 341 14.88 -8.25 16.47
C LEU A 341 15.77 -8.22 15.22
N ALA A 342 16.82 -9.05 15.20
CA ALA A 342 17.70 -9.26 14.06
C ALA A 342 17.52 -10.68 13.51
N PHE A 343 17.03 -10.79 12.27
CA PHE A 343 16.94 -12.05 11.54
C PHE A 343 18.02 -12.12 10.47
N ASN A 344 18.77 -13.23 10.44
CA ASN A 344 19.79 -13.46 9.42
C ASN A 344 19.26 -14.39 8.32
N PRO A 345 19.01 -13.90 7.09
CA PRO A 345 18.52 -14.72 5.99
C PRO A 345 19.46 -15.84 5.53
N LYS A 346 20.77 -15.74 5.80
CA LYS A 346 21.76 -16.75 5.42
C LYS A 346 21.71 -17.97 6.33
N THR A 347 21.52 -17.76 7.63
CA THR A 347 21.38 -18.82 8.63
C THR A 347 19.94 -19.21 8.87
N GLU A 348 19.00 -18.40 8.39
CA GLU A 348 17.55 -18.48 8.61
C GLU A 348 17.18 -18.50 10.10
N LYS A 349 17.90 -17.73 10.91
CA LYS A 349 17.72 -17.68 12.37
C LYS A 349 17.55 -16.25 12.88
N TRP A 350 16.75 -16.11 13.92
CA TRP A 350 16.78 -14.94 14.79
C TRP A 350 18.05 -15.01 15.65
N GLU A 351 18.92 -14.04 15.50
CA GLU A 351 20.25 -14.09 16.11
C GLU A 351 20.34 -13.27 17.38
N GLN A 352 19.71 -12.09 17.38
CA GLN A 352 19.82 -11.14 18.49
C GLN A 352 18.51 -10.38 18.68
N GLU A 353 18.30 -9.93 19.90
CA GLU A 353 17.25 -9.00 20.27
C GLU A 353 17.77 -7.93 21.21
N TYR A 354 17.25 -6.72 21.08
CA TYR A 354 17.66 -5.56 21.86
C TYR A 354 16.43 -4.86 22.43
N HIS A 355 16.47 -4.52 23.72
CA HIS A 355 15.44 -3.71 24.35
C HIS A 355 15.51 -2.28 23.83
N LEU A 356 14.37 -1.71 23.41
CA LEU A 356 14.35 -0.40 22.71
C LEU A 356 14.29 0.82 23.65
N ASP A 357 14.00 0.64 24.92
CA ASP A 357 14.08 1.68 25.95
C ASP A 357 14.77 1.16 27.21
N PRO A 358 16.06 0.77 27.11
CA PRO A 358 16.77 0.11 28.22
C PRO A 358 17.04 1.04 29.41
N GLN A 359 16.95 2.36 29.22
CA GLN A 359 17.11 3.36 30.28
C GLN A 359 15.79 3.79 30.91
N ASP A 360 14.66 3.27 30.41
CA ASP A 360 13.31 3.63 30.82
C ASP A 360 13.05 5.16 30.81
N LEU A 361 13.51 5.81 29.74
CA LEU A 361 13.44 7.26 29.58
C LEU A 361 12.07 7.77 29.07
N LEU A 362 11.26 6.87 28.50
CA LEU A 362 9.93 7.23 28.02
C LEU A 362 8.94 7.10 29.18
N ASP A 363 8.63 8.24 29.80
CA ASP A 363 7.72 8.31 30.97
C ASP A 363 6.24 8.22 30.54
N VAL A 364 5.89 7.05 30.01
CA VAL A 364 4.50 6.73 29.60
C VAL A 364 4.23 5.28 29.94
N PRO A 365 3.01 4.96 30.41
CA PRO A 365 2.66 3.60 30.81
C PRO A 365 2.55 2.63 29.64
N LEU A 366 2.31 3.12 28.43
CA LEU A 366 2.27 2.32 27.21
C LEU A 366 3.31 2.79 26.21
N LYS A 367 4.15 1.85 25.80
CA LYS A 367 5.17 2.06 24.77
C LYS A 367 4.87 1.13 23.60
N HIS A 368 5.07 1.60 22.36
CA HIS A 368 4.87 0.79 21.16
C HIS A 368 5.81 1.25 20.06
N ALA A 369 6.69 0.36 19.63
CA ALA A 369 7.58 0.59 18.50
C ALA A 369 6.81 0.47 17.18
N GLN A 370 7.04 1.38 16.23
CA GLN A 370 6.24 1.48 15.02
C GLN A 370 7.08 1.26 13.76
N SER A 371 7.87 2.23 13.40
CA SER A 371 8.61 2.27 12.13
C SER A 371 10.10 2.39 12.40
N LEU A 372 10.90 1.91 11.45
CA LEU A 372 12.35 1.99 11.57
C LEU A 372 13.00 2.49 10.28
N ALA A 373 14.22 3.01 10.44
CA ALA A 373 15.10 3.39 9.36
C ALA A 373 16.54 2.97 9.68
N ILE A 374 17.31 2.69 8.64
CA ILE A 374 18.73 2.36 8.74
C ILE A 374 19.53 3.50 8.10
N ASP A 375 20.47 4.07 8.85
CA ASP A 375 21.36 5.11 8.32
C ASP A 375 22.50 4.53 7.45
N SER A 376 23.28 5.40 6.81
CA SER A 376 24.39 4.99 5.94
C SER A 376 25.48 4.19 6.66
N LYS A 377 25.56 4.30 7.99
CA LYS A 377 26.51 3.57 8.86
C LYS A 377 25.97 2.21 9.30
N GLY A 378 24.67 1.96 9.09
CA GLY A 378 23.98 0.76 9.52
C GLY A 378 23.44 0.82 10.94
N ASN A 379 23.33 2.00 11.54
CA ASN A 379 22.60 2.18 12.78
C ASN A 379 21.10 2.07 12.48
N VAL A 380 20.35 1.50 13.42
CA VAL A 380 18.91 1.32 13.29
C VAL A 380 18.18 2.27 14.21
N PHE A 381 17.30 3.10 13.64
CA PHE A 381 16.47 4.05 14.38
C PHE A 381 15.03 3.58 14.39
N VAL A 382 14.39 3.57 15.55
CA VAL A 382 13.02 3.10 15.72
C VAL A 382 12.16 4.17 16.38
N GLY A 383 11.08 4.56 15.73
CA GLY A 383 10.09 5.51 16.26
C GLY A 383 9.11 4.82 17.22
N MET A 384 8.81 5.48 18.31
CA MET A 384 7.86 5.00 19.33
C MET A 384 6.53 5.70 19.15
N ILE A 385 5.58 5.05 18.49
CA ILE A 385 4.24 5.63 18.23
C ILE A 385 3.47 5.91 19.53
N LEU A 386 3.65 5.04 20.52
CA LEU A 386 3.26 5.32 21.90
C LEU A 386 4.56 5.45 22.70
N GLY A 387 4.76 6.62 23.31
CA GLY A 387 5.98 6.92 24.05
C GLY A 387 6.68 8.20 23.64
N ASP A 388 6.31 8.78 22.48
CA ASP A 388 6.90 10.04 21.97
C ASP A 388 8.43 10.05 22.03
N GLY A 389 9.06 9.04 21.44
CA GLY A 389 10.50 8.88 21.46
C GLY A 389 11.06 8.29 20.17
N LEU A 390 12.38 8.34 20.10
CA LEU A 390 13.21 7.72 19.06
C LEU A 390 14.29 6.89 19.74
N SER A 391 14.44 5.60 19.39
CA SER A 391 15.53 4.76 19.87
C SER A 391 16.52 4.48 18.76
N LYS A 392 17.81 4.54 19.06
CA LYS A 392 18.91 4.20 18.15
C LYS A 392 19.61 2.95 18.65
N TRP A 393 19.66 1.90 17.85
CA TRP A 393 20.64 0.84 17.99
C TRP A 393 21.91 1.23 17.21
N ASP A 394 23.03 1.28 17.94
CA ASP A 394 24.32 1.66 17.36
C ASP A 394 25.09 0.41 16.91
N ARG A 395 25.47 0.37 15.66
CA ARG A 395 26.11 -0.80 15.02
C ARG A 395 27.48 -1.15 15.63
N GLU A 396 28.29 -0.15 15.99
CA GLU A 396 29.65 -0.36 16.49
C GLU A 396 29.61 -0.86 17.91
N THR A 397 28.84 -0.18 18.77
CA THR A 397 28.76 -0.48 20.20
C THR A 397 27.74 -1.55 20.54
N ARG A 398 26.79 -1.84 19.63
CA ARG A 398 25.64 -2.73 19.82
C ARG A 398 24.75 -2.32 21.01
N LYS A 399 24.75 -1.05 21.36
CA LYS A 399 23.95 -0.49 22.44
C LYS A 399 22.74 0.26 21.88
N VAL A 400 21.67 0.28 22.67
CA VAL A 400 20.49 1.10 22.38
C VAL A 400 20.54 2.35 23.25
N THR A 401 20.26 3.49 22.63
CA THR A 401 20.07 4.78 23.28
C THR A 401 18.72 5.34 22.87
N THR A 402 17.93 5.78 23.85
CA THR A 402 16.60 6.38 23.62
C THR A 402 16.66 7.90 23.76
N PHE A 403 15.97 8.59 22.86
CA PHE A 403 15.86 10.05 22.79
C PHE A 403 14.38 10.43 22.93
N PRO A 404 13.91 10.86 24.11
CA PRO A 404 12.58 11.40 24.27
C PRO A 404 12.40 12.65 23.40
N ILE A 405 11.27 12.74 22.68
CA ILE A 405 10.93 13.96 21.95
C ILE A 405 10.46 15.00 22.96
N PRO A 406 11.04 16.23 22.95
CA PRO A 406 10.72 17.25 23.95
C PRO A 406 9.21 17.54 24.05
N PRO A 407 8.62 17.65 25.26
CA PRO A 407 7.21 17.94 25.46
C PRO A 407 6.70 19.23 24.77
N ALA A 408 7.57 20.22 24.59
CA ALA A 408 7.25 21.44 23.83
C ALA A 408 6.94 21.16 22.35
N ILE A 409 7.54 20.11 21.77
CA ILE A 409 7.31 19.68 20.38
C ILE A 409 6.05 18.81 20.29
N THR A 410 5.88 17.87 21.24
CA THR A 410 4.76 16.91 21.24
C THR A 410 3.45 17.52 21.74
N ASP A 411 3.51 18.75 22.27
CA ASP A 411 2.36 19.43 22.88
C ASP A 411 1.70 18.56 23.98
N GLY A 412 2.54 18.04 24.86
CA GLY A 412 2.22 17.01 25.85
C GLY A 412 2.54 15.62 25.28
N HIS A 413 1.68 14.63 25.53
CA HIS A 413 1.85 13.27 25.03
C HIS A 413 0.96 12.98 23.82
N GLY A 414 1.17 11.81 23.16
CA GLY A 414 0.30 11.32 22.09
C GLY A 414 0.53 12.01 20.75
N SER A 415 1.75 12.37 20.42
CA SER A 415 2.11 12.95 19.12
C SER A 415 2.13 11.93 18.00
N LEU A 416 2.23 10.64 18.33
CA LEU A 416 2.29 9.49 17.44
C LEU A 416 3.45 9.58 16.44
N PRO A 417 4.72 9.40 16.85
CA PRO A 417 5.88 9.23 15.96
C PRO A 417 5.67 8.01 15.04
N TYR A 418 5.22 8.24 13.79
CA TYR A 418 4.73 7.19 12.91
C TYR A 418 5.79 6.73 11.90
N GLY A 419 5.99 7.48 10.82
CA GLY A 419 7.00 7.19 9.81
C GLY A 419 8.37 7.67 10.22
N VAL A 420 9.42 6.86 10.00
CA VAL A 420 10.82 7.19 10.27
C VAL A 420 11.63 6.89 9.03
N ILE A 421 12.47 7.83 8.60
CA ILE A 421 13.42 7.66 7.48
C ILE A 421 14.77 8.30 7.82
N ALA A 422 15.84 7.84 7.17
CA ALA A 422 17.12 8.52 7.14
C ALA A 422 17.26 9.31 5.82
N ASP A 423 17.72 10.58 5.91
CA ASP A 423 18.06 11.36 4.73
C ASP A 423 19.50 11.08 4.26
N LYS A 424 19.90 11.69 3.13
CA LYS A 424 21.24 11.48 2.55
C LYS A 424 22.40 12.00 3.39
N ASN A 425 22.10 12.78 4.44
CA ASN A 425 23.07 13.31 5.39
C ASN A 425 23.05 12.57 6.74
N ASP A 426 22.33 11.42 6.80
CA ASP A 426 22.08 10.64 8.02
C ASP A 426 21.25 11.36 9.09
N ASN A 427 20.54 12.44 8.76
CA ASN A 427 19.52 12.94 9.68
C ASN A 427 18.30 12.02 9.65
N ILE A 428 17.67 11.89 10.80
CA ILE A 428 16.47 11.04 10.93
C ILE A 428 15.23 11.93 10.92
N TRP A 429 14.34 11.66 9.98
CA TRP A 429 13.07 12.37 9.87
C TRP A 429 11.92 11.53 10.42
N ILE A 430 11.03 12.17 11.15
CA ILE A 430 9.94 11.51 11.87
C ILE A 430 8.64 12.25 11.59
N ALA A 431 7.59 11.51 11.18
CA ALA A 431 6.25 12.06 11.09
C ALA A 431 5.58 12.00 12.47
N LEU A 432 5.19 13.13 13.03
CA LEU A 432 4.31 13.21 14.20
C LEU A 432 2.86 13.20 13.72
N ALA A 433 2.32 11.99 13.53
CA ALA A 433 1.08 11.79 12.79
C ALA A 433 -0.07 12.67 13.29
N ARG A 434 -0.19 12.88 14.59
CA ARG A 434 -1.31 13.58 15.18
C ARG A 434 -1.08 15.08 15.40
N ARG A 435 0.14 15.57 15.29
CA ARG A 435 0.47 16.97 15.52
C ARG A 435 0.59 17.81 14.25
N GLY A 436 0.44 17.17 13.07
CA GLY A 436 0.66 17.85 11.81
C GLY A 436 2.08 18.41 11.70
N LYS A 437 3.05 17.71 12.25
CA LYS A 437 4.46 18.09 12.25
C LYS A 437 5.32 16.98 11.68
N ILE A 438 6.43 17.34 11.07
CA ILE A 438 7.55 16.44 10.83
C ILE A 438 8.76 16.94 11.59
N LEU A 439 9.55 16.01 12.12
CA LEU A 439 10.77 16.34 12.87
C LEU A 439 12.01 15.90 12.10
N LYS A 440 13.06 16.68 12.24
CA LYS A 440 14.42 16.32 11.89
C LYS A 440 15.21 16.09 13.16
N PHE A 441 15.76 14.90 13.34
CA PHE A 441 16.70 14.57 14.39
C PHE A 441 18.11 14.52 13.82
N ASP A 442 19.04 15.27 14.40
CA ASP A 442 20.46 15.21 14.07
C ASP A 442 21.17 14.25 15.03
N PRO A 443 21.63 13.06 14.58
CA PRO A 443 22.31 12.10 15.45
C PRO A 443 23.66 12.58 16.02
N LYS A 444 24.26 13.63 15.46
CA LYS A 444 25.53 14.17 15.92
C LYS A 444 25.37 15.08 17.15
N THR A 445 24.29 15.84 17.17
CA THR A 445 23.99 16.80 18.24
C THR A 445 22.88 16.31 19.18
N SER A 446 22.16 15.24 18.79
CA SER A 446 20.98 14.73 19.49
C SER A 446 19.86 15.78 19.63
N GLN A 447 19.75 16.71 18.68
CA GLN A 447 18.76 17.77 18.68
C GLN A 447 17.62 17.48 17.71
N PHE A 448 16.41 17.89 18.09
CA PHE A 448 15.22 17.86 17.25
C PHE A 448 14.92 19.26 16.71
N ALA A 449 14.59 19.34 15.41
CA ALA A 449 14.01 20.52 14.78
C ALA A 449 12.62 20.16 14.24
N GLU A 450 11.63 21.05 14.46
CA GLU A 450 10.25 20.82 14.01
C GLU A 450 9.90 21.63 12.77
N TYR A 451 9.01 21.05 11.95
CA TYR A 451 8.42 21.67 10.77
C TYR A 451 6.91 21.41 10.81
N VAL A 452 6.12 22.49 10.82
CA VAL A 452 4.65 22.41 10.90
C VAL A 452 4.06 22.28 9.49
N ALA A 453 3.19 21.31 9.28
CA ALA A 453 2.51 21.11 8.00
C ALA A 453 1.62 22.31 7.63
N PRO A 454 1.47 22.61 6.32
CA PRO A 454 0.73 23.79 5.86
C PRO A 454 -0.78 23.70 6.08
N THR A 455 -1.33 22.51 6.29
CA THR A 455 -2.76 22.24 6.44
C THR A 455 -3.07 21.74 7.85
N ASN A 456 -4.17 22.18 8.43
CA ASN A 456 -4.64 21.76 9.74
C ASN A 456 -6.18 21.49 9.69
N PRO A 457 -6.68 20.36 10.22
CA PRO A 457 -5.95 19.30 10.89
C PRO A 457 -5.15 18.42 9.93
N SER A 458 -3.94 18.06 10.33
CA SER A 458 -3.05 17.20 9.55
C SER A 458 -2.82 15.88 10.26
N PHE A 459 -2.99 14.75 9.54
CA PHE A 459 -2.58 13.44 9.99
C PHE A 459 -1.55 12.90 8.99
N ILE A 460 -0.27 12.90 9.39
CA ILE A 460 0.86 12.51 8.54
C ILE A 460 1.31 11.13 8.97
N ARG A 461 1.22 10.13 8.06
CA ARG A 461 1.63 8.77 8.41
C ARG A 461 3.08 8.49 8.11
N ARG A 462 3.48 8.67 6.86
CA ARG A 462 4.84 8.37 6.41
C ARG A 462 5.43 9.56 5.67
N LEU A 463 6.72 9.50 5.42
CA LEU A 463 7.48 10.49 4.68
C LEU A 463 8.64 9.79 3.98
N ASN A 464 9.21 10.43 2.97
CA ASN A 464 10.38 9.91 2.29
C ASN A 464 11.26 11.04 1.74
N VAL A 465 12.49 10.68 1.36
CA VAL A 465 13.48 11.61 0.81
C VAL A 465 13.61 11.40 -0.69
N ASP A 466 13.67 12.51 -1.46
CA ASP A 466 13.89 12.43 -2.90
C ASP A 466 15.37 12.42 -3.29
N SER A 467 15.65 12.31 -4.59
CA SER A 467 16.99 12.32 -5.16
C SER A 467 17.77 13.63 -4.88
N LYS A 468 17.05 14.72 -4.60
CA LYS A 468 17.61 16.05 -4.26
C LYS A 468 17.64 16.33 -2.76
N ASN A 469 17.36 15.32 -1.93
CA ASN A 469 17.29 15.43 -0.47
C ASN A 469 16.16 16.31 0.06
N ASN A 470 15.07 16.54 -0.71
CA ASN A 470 13.85 17.13 -0.18
C ASN A 470 13.04 16.06 0.54
N ILE A 471 12.20 16.47 1.50
CA ILE A 471 11.29 15.58 2.19
C ILE A 471 9.90 15.69 1.57
N TRP A 472 9.36 14.54 1.18
CA TRP A 472 7.99 14.40 0.70
C TRP A 472 7.16 13.66 1.72
N PHE A 473 5.95 14.14 1.96
CA PHE A 473 5.02 13.49 2.87
C PHE A 473 3.57 13.74 2.43
N PRO A 474 2.70 12.72 2.59
CA PRO A 474 1.28 12.88 2.34
C PRO A 474 0.56 13.31 3.63
N ILE A 475 -0.49 14.13 3.49
CA ILE A 475 -1.41 14.41 4.57
C ILE A 475 -2.66 13.56 4.38
N PHE A 476 -2.74 12.48 5.15
CA PHE A 476 -3.79 11.47 5.07
C PHE A 476 -5.20 12.05 5.24
N SER A 477 -5.36 12.96 6.20
CA SER A 477 -6.65 13.56 6.56
C SER A 477 -7.22 14.49 5.50
N SER A 478 -6.36 15.19 4.76
CA SER A 478 -6.78 16.20 3.78
C SER A 478 -6.58 15.75 2.32
N GLY A 479 -5.97 14.60 2.06
CA GLY A 479 -5.68 14.14 0.70
C GLY A 479 -4.74 15.07 -0.05
N GLU A 480 -3.62 15.43 0.58
CA GLU A 480 -2.60 16.31 0.02
C GLU A 480 -1.25 15.61 -0.03
N LEU A 481 -0.43 16.01 -1.00
CA LEU A 481 0.98 15.72 -1.09
C LEU A 481 1.77 16.98 -0.77
N VAL A 482 2.80 16.90 0.05
CA VAL A 482 3.62 18.05 0.45
C VAL A 482 5.09 17.75 0.20
N ARG A 483 5.84 18.74 -0.34
CA ARG A 483 7.29 18.75 -0.41
C ARG A 483 7.85 19.80 0.55
N LEU A 484 8.75 19.40 1.41
CA LEU A 484 9.62 20.29 2.17
C LEU A 484 10.99 20.39 1.47
N ASP A 485 11.33 21.57 1.01
CA ASP A 485 12.67 21.90 0.56
C ASP A 485 13.57 22.10 1.78
N GLN A 486 14.53 21.20 2.00
CA GLN A 486 15.39 21.26 3.18
C GLN A 486 16.33 22.48 3.21
N ALA A 487 16.70 23.03 2.06
CA ALA A 487 17.63 24.16 1.99
C ALA A 487 16.95 25.47 2.41
N THR A 488 15.68 25.62 2.10
CA THR A 488 14.92 26.86 2.34
C THR A 488 13.90 26.76 3.48
N GLY A 489 13.55 25.55 3.89
CA GLY A 489 12.47 25.28 4.84
C GLY A 489 11.06 25.49 4.24
N LYS A 490 10.95 25.77 2.93
CA LYS A 490 9.68 26.03 2.28
C LYS A 490 8.91 24.73 2.04
N MET A 491 7.64 24.73 2.43
CA MET A 491 6.69 23.67 2.09
C MET A 491 5.80 24.06 0.91
N THR A 492 5.56 23.11 0.02
CA THR A 492 4.67 23.27 -1.14
C THR A 492 3.65 22.13 -1.12
N PRO A 493 2.36 22.41 -0.90
CA PRO A 493 1.30 21.41 -0.95
C PRO A 493 0.68 21.31 -2.33
N TRP A 494 0.20 20.10 -2.69
CA TRP A 494 -0.65 19.80 -3.85
C TRP A 494 -1.84 18.98 -3.41
N LYS A 495 -3.05 19.43 -3.76
CA LYS A 495 -4.27 18.64 -3.53
C LYS A 495 -4.34 17.49 -4.51
N ILE A 496 -4.52 16.26 -4.01
CA ILE A 496 -4.77 15.09 -4.86
C ILE A 496 -6.21 15.18 -5.39
N PRO A 497 -6.42 15.19 -6.73
CA PRO A 497 -7.74 15.39 -7.33
C PRO A 497 -8.56 14.08 -7.33
N ALA A 498 -8.62 13.41 -6.18
CA ALA A 498 -9.42 12.22 -5.93
C ALA A 498 -10.29 12.45 -4.70
N GLN A 499 -11.59 12.21 -4.84
CA GLN A 499 -12.52 12.35 -3.72
C GLN A 499 -12.20 11.30 -2.66
N PHE A 500 -12.11 11.71 -1.40
CA PHE A 500 -11.76 10.87 -0.27
C PHE A 500 -10.39 10.18 -0.38
N SER A 501 -9.44 10.80 -1.10
CA SER A 501 -8.05 10.36 -1.07
C SER A 501 -7.52 10.38 0.37
N ALA A 502 -6.85 9.30 0.74
CA ALA A 502 -6.21 9.10 2.04
C ALA A 502 -4.77 8.61 1.82
N PRO A 503 -3.88 9.49 1.32
CA PRO A 503 -2.53 9.12 0.93
C PRO A 503 -1.71 8.72 2.16
N TYR A 504 -1.05 7.57 2.07
CA TYR A 504 -0.42 6.91 3.22
C TYR A 504 1.11 7.01 3.20
N ASP A 505 1.72 6.69 2.07
CA ASP A 505 3.17 6.67 1.87
C ASP A 505 3.54 7.28 0.51
N VAL A 506 4.78 7.72 0.39
CA VAL A 506 5.32 8.31 -0.83
C VAL A 506 6.73 7.82 -1.10
N GLN A 507 7.10 7.71 -2.38
CA GLN A 507 8.48 7.44 -2.80
C GLN A 507 8.77 8.08 -4.16
N GLU A 508 9.96 8.66 -4.30
CA GLU A 508 10.43 9.20 -5.59
C GLU A 508 11.06 8.11 -6.45
N TYR A 509 10.77 8.13 -7.74
CA TYR A 509 11.49 7.36 -8.75
C TYR A 509 11.51 8.13 -10.08
N ASP A 510 12.69 8.32 -10.64
CA ASP A 510 12.93 9.01 -11.93
C ASP A 510 12.23 10.38 -12.01
N GLY A 511 12.35 11.16 -10.92
CA GLY A 511 11.76 12.51 -10.82
C GLY A 511 10.23 12.54 -10.70
N LYS A 512 9.55 11.40 -10.55
CA LYS A 512 8.13 11.28 -10.28
C LYS A 512 7.92 10.83 -8.83
N ILE A 513 6.84 11.28 -8.23
CA ILE A 513 6.46 10.87 -6.88
C ILE A 513 5.34 9.84 -6.96
N TRP A 514 5.59 8.67 -6.40
CA TRP A 514 4.61 7.62 -6.25
C TRP A 514 3.97 7.69 -4.87
N ILE A 515 2.66 7.56 -4.82
CA ILE A 515 1.86 7.70 -3.61
C ILE A 515 1.01 6.45 -3.46
N ALA A 516 1.04 5.85 -2.26
CA ALA A 516 0.10 4.81 -1.86
C ALA A 516 -1.17 5.48 -1.32
N ASP A 517 -2.29 5.31 -1.98
CA ASP A 517 -3.56 5.84 -1.52
C ASP A 517 -4.41 4.75 -0.86
N ALA A 518 -4.77 4.97 0.40
CA ALA A 518 -5.67 4.13 1.18
C ALA A 518 -7.14 4.60 1.09
N GLY A 519 -7.41 5.59 0.24
CA GLY A 519 -8.76 6.06 -0.03
C GLY A 519 -9.65 5.01 -0.67
N GLN A 520 -10.88 5.36 -0.94
CA GLN A 520 -11.92 4.42 -1.37
C GLN A 520 -11.60 3.71 -2.69
N GLU A 521 -10.89 4.38 -3.59
CA GLU A 521 -10.50 3.81 -4.90
C GLU A 521 -9.25 2.91 -4.81
N SER A 522 -8.54 2.91 -3.68
CA SER A 522 -7.35 2.08 -3.43
C SER A 522 -6.34 2.12 -4.58
N THR A 523 -5.83 3.31 -4.91
CA THR A 523 -4.95 3.54 -6.06
C THR A 523 -3.47 3.58 -5.66
N LEU A 524 -2.60 3.31 -6.63
CA LEU A 524 -1.26 3.86 -6.68
C LEU A 524 -1.31 5.10 -7.56
N ILE A 525 -0.75 6.21 -7.10
CA ILE A 525 -0.82 7.49 -7.79
C ILE A 525 0.60 7.90 -8.18
N GLN A 526 0.79 8.29 -9.43
CA GLN A 526 2.01 8.93 -9.88
C GLN A 526 1.77 10.43 -10.00
N PHE A 527 2.62 11.23 -9.38
CA PHE A 527 2.63 12.68 -9.49
C PHE A 527 3.89 13.16 -10.20
N ASP A 528 3.72 14.01 -11.18
CA ASP A 528 4.81 14.70 -11.88
C ASP A 528 5.00 16.11 -11.32
N PRO A 529 6.06 16.39 -10.54
CA PRO A 529 6.29 17.72 -9.98
C PRO A 529 6.58 18.81 -11.01
N GLN A 530 6.94 18.46 -12.26
CA GLN A 530 7.23 19.43 -13.31
C GLN A 530 5.96 19.93 -14.01
N THR A 531 5.00 19.03 -14.21
CA THR A 531 3.74 19.32 -14.90
C THR A 531 2.55 19.43 -13.95
N GLU A 532 2.75 19.09 -12.66
CA GLU A 532 1.75 18.99 -11.60
C GLU A 532 0.56 18.07 -11.94
N LYS A 533 0.82 17.06 -12.78
CA LYS A 533 -0.20 16.10 -13.21
C LYS A 533 -0.17 14.83 -12.35
N PHE A 534 -1.36 14.33 -12.07
CA PHE A 534 -1.58 13.05 -11.38
C PHE A 534 -2.08 11.99 -12.37
N VAL A 535 -1.55 10.77 -12.24
CA VAL A 535 -2.03 9.58 -12.93
C VAL A 535 -2.42 8.54 -11.89
N PHE A 536 -3.60 7.93 -12.04
CA PHE A 536 -4.18 7.02 -11.07
C PHE A 536 -4.19 5.59 -11.62
N PHE A 537 -3.57 4.67 -10.89
CA PHE A 537 -3.51 3.24 -11.20
C PHE A 537 -4.37 2.49 -10.18
N GLN A 538 -5.61 2.18 -10.52
CA GLN A 538 -6.51 1.42 -9.65
C GLN A 538 -5.95 0.03 -9.40
N SER A 539 -5.79 -0.36 -8.14
CA SER A 539 -5.24 -1.67 -7.80
C SER A 539 -6.26 -2.79 -8.00
N PRO A 540 -5.78 -4.04 -8.10
CA PRO A 540 -6.67 -5.20 -8.29
C PRO A 540 -7.70 -5.36 -7.18
N GLN A 541 -7.36 -4.98 -5.94
CA GLN A 541 -8.20 -5.13 -4.77
C GLN A 541 -8.74 -3.76 -4.32
N PRO A 542 -10.05 -3.52 -4.46
CA PRO A 542 -10.66 -2.31 -3.92
C PRO A 542 -10.61 -2.31 -2.38
N ASN A 543 -10.55 -1.14 -1.79
CA ASN A 543 -10.52 -0.92 -0.33
C ASN A 543 -9.34 -1.60 0.40
N ALA A 544 -8.27 -1.97 -0.31
CA ALA A 544 -7.05 -2.50 0.28
C ALA A 544 -6.05 -1.36 0.48
N ASP A 545 -5.78 -0.99 1.73
CA ASP A 545 -4.76 0.01 2.02
C ASP A 545 -3.34 -0.53 1.76
N LYS A 546 -2.44 0.38 1.45
CA LYS A 546 -1.05 0.11 1.13
C LYS A 546 -0.15 0.95 2.03
N PRO A 547 0.20 0.45 3.22
CA PRO A 547 0.86 1.28 4.25
C PRO A 547 2.28 1.68 3.90
N LYS A 548 2.95 0.99 2.97
CA LYS A 548 4.32 1.29 2.58
C LYS A 548 4.58 0.87 1.14
N LEU A 549 5.30 1.70 0.43
CA LEU A 549 5.83 1.41 -0.91
C LEU A 549 7.30 1.04 -0.83
N GLN A 550 7.75 0.28 -1.83
CA GLN A 550 9.15 0.10 -2.13
C GLN A 550 9.33 0.02 -3.65
N ILE A 551 10.21 0.84 -4.20
CA ILE A 551 10.43 0.90 -5.65
C ILE A 551 11.77 0.26 -5.98
N THR A 552 11.80 -0.63 -6.98
CA THR A 552 13.04 -1.25 -7.45
C THR A 552 13.86 -0.29 -8.30
N HIS A 553 15.13 -0.62 -8.51
CA HIS A 553 15.99 0.11 -9.43
C HIS A 553 15.40 0.25 -10.85
N GLU A 554 14.64 -0.72 -11.29
CA GLU A 554 13.96 -0.75 -12.59
C GLU A 554 12.58 -0.06 -12.59
N GLY A 555 12.15 0.49 -11.45
CA GLY A 555 10.90 1.26 -11.32
C GLY A 555 9.65 0.42 -11.11
N ALA A 556 9.77 -0.82 -10.65
CA ALA A 556 8.62 -1.60 -10.19
C ALA A 556 8.21 -1.18 -8.78
N ILE A 557 6.93 -0.88 -8.58
CA ILE A 557 6.40 -0.34 -7.33
C ILE A 557 5.76 -1.48 -6.53
N TRP A 558 6.45 -1.91 -5.47
CA TRP A 558 6.00 -2.95 -4.57
C TRP A 558 5.16 -2.39 -3.42
N TYR A 559 4.13 -3.13 -3.03
CA TYR A 559 3.22 -2.82 -1.93
C TYR A 559 2.68 -4.11 -1.29
N SER A 560 1.93 -3.98 -0.21
CA SER A 560 1.12 -5.08 0.32
C SER A 560 -0.33 -4.64 0.47
N PRO A 561 -1.33 -5.43 0.01
CA PRO A 561 -2.75 -5.15 0.19
C PRO A 561 -3.17 -5.55 1.62
N ARG A 562 -2.80 -4.74 2.63
CA ARG A 562 -2.92 -5.08 4.05
C ARG A 562 -4.35 -5.39 4.51
N SER A 563 -5.31 -4.60 4.06
CA SER A 563 -6.70 -4.74 4.50
C SER A 563 -7.44 -5.88 3.83
N SER A 564 -6.83 -6.55 2.85
CA SER A 564 -7.43 -7.70 2.19
C SER A 564 -7.62 -8.86 3.17
N ARG A 565 -8.84 -9.40 3.20
CA ARG A 565 -9.14 -10.61 3.98
C ARG A 565 -8.86 -11.87 3.18
N ASP A 566 -9.22 -11.86 1.91
CA ASP A 566 -9.23 -13.05 1.06
C ASP A 566 -7.89 -13.25 0.36
N TYR A 567 -7.18 -12.15 0.09
CA TYR A 567 -5.98 -12.13 -0.74
C TYR A 567 -4.84 -11.30 -0.11
N PRO A 568 -4.44 -11.57 1.15
CA PRO A 568 -3.27 -10.92 1.73
C PRO A 568 -1.99 -11.38 1.03
N GLY A 569 -1.03 -10.50 0.84
CA GLY A 569 0.22 -10.87 0.18
C GLY A 569 1.09 -9.72 -0.24
N PHE A 570 1.80 -9.94 -1.33
CA PHE A 570 2.66 -8.97 -2.00
C PHE A 570 1.99 -8.50 -3.28
N GLY A 571 2.09 -7.23 -3.58
CA GLY A 571 1.69 -6.66 -4.84
C GLY A 571 2.83 -5.88 -5.48
N VAL A 572 2.87 -5.88 -6.80
CA VAL A 572 3.78 -5.03 -7.58
C VAL A 572 3.05 -4.45 -8.78
N LEU A 573 3.26 -3.16 -9.02
CA LEU A 573 2.88 -2.47 -10.25
C LEU A 573 4.13 -2.26 -11.10
N TYR A 574 4.09 -2.73 -12.33
CA TYR A 574 4.98 -2.33 -13.41
C TYR A 574 4.26 -1.24 -14.22
N PRO A 575 4.66 0.03 -14.12
CA PRO A 575 3.97 1.12 -14.84
C PRO A 575 4.11 1.03 -16.35
N ASP A 576 5.16 0.36 -16.82
CA ASP A 576 5.43 0.07 -18.23
C ASP A 576 5.96 -1.38 -18.34
N MET A 577 5.06 -2.32 -18.66
CA MET A 577 5.40 -3.74 -18.77
C MET A 577 6.39 -4.04 -19.90
N ASP A 578 6.53 -3.16 -20.89
CA ASP A 578 7.50 -3.30 -21.97
C ASP A 578 8.94 -3.10 -21.48
N LYS A 579 9.11 -2.41 -20.35
CA LYS A 579 10.41 -2.19 -19.70
C LYS A 579 10.77 -3.28 -18.67
N MET A 580 9.90 -4.25 -18.48
CA MET A 580 10.14 -5.33 -17.51
C MET A 580 11.26 -6.26 -17.98
N THR A 581 12.40 -6.23 -17.32
CA THR A 581 13.58 -7.04 -17.64
C THR A 581 13.83 -8.19 -16.66
N THR A 582 13.16 -8.17 -15.51
CA THR A 582 13.32 -9.17 -14.45
C THR A 582 12.10 -9.15 -13.51
N PHE A 583 11.89 -10.26 -12.82
CA PHE A 583 10.99 -10.31 -11.65
C PHE A 583 11.74 -10.00 -10.35
N ALA A 584 13.08 -10.12 -10.31
CA ALA A 584 13.84 -9.87 -9.10
C ALA A 584 13.67 -8.43 -8.61
N ALA A 585 13.45 -8.27 -7.32
CA ALA A 585 13.27 -6.97 -6.69
C ALA A 585 14.58 -6.50 -6.03
N ARG A 586 15.16 -5.39 -6.50
CA ARG A 586 16.42 -4.84 -5.99
C ARG A 586 16.31 -3.31 -5.84
N TYR A 587 17.09 -2.76 -4.91
CA TYR A 587 17.24 -1.31 -4.74
C TYR A 587 18.06 -0.68 -5.85
#